data_28322a5c63aff2ef8c1f4d0e50c6d1ee
#
_entry.id   28322a5c63aff2ef8c1f4d0e50c6d1ee
#
_cell.length_a   1.000
_cell.length_b   1.000
_cell.length_c   1.000
_cell.angle_alpha   90.00
_cell.angle_beta   90.00
_cell.angle_gamma   90.00
#
_symmetry.space_group_name_H-M   'P 1'
#
loop_
_entity.id
_entity.type
_entity.pdbx_description
1 polymer ?
#
loop_
_entity_poly.entity_id
_entity_poly.type
_entity_poly.pdbx_seq_one_letter_code
_entity_poly.pdbx_strand_id
1 'polypeptide(L)'
;MSDSEFDLIQDFFAGLDQGASVRLGIGDDAAALSVPDGHLLHISTDTAVEGVHFLASLLPADVAYRSVMAAASDLAAMGATPVALLLSLTLPEANRVWLEGFSRGLAEACTAIGAPLVGGDTTRGPLSLTVTVLGSTPVDRYLTRSGAKIGDRLCVSGTLGDAAAGLA
;
A
#
# COMPACT_ATOMS: atom_id res chain seq x y z
N MET A 1 16.56 -21.29 -15.15
CA MET A 1 15.55 -20.60 -15.96
C MET A 1 15.20 -19.34 -15.16
N SER A 2 15.27 -18.18 -15.73
CA SER A 2 14.81 -16.96 -15.04
C SER A 2 13.28 -17.00 -15.01
N ASP A 3 12.69 -16.88 -13.82
CA ASP A 3 11.25 -16.78 -13.68
C ASP A 3 10.75 -15.61 -14.55
N SER A 4 9.64 -15.79 -15.24
CA SER A 4 8.97 -14.71 -15.95
C SER A 4 8.27 -13.80 -14.94
N GLU A 5 7.95 -12.57 -15.35
CA GLU A 5 7.14 -11.65 -14.54
C GLU A 5 5.81 -12.31 -14.12
N PHE A 6 5.15 -13.01 -15.02
CA PHE A 6 3.89 -13.72 -14.75
C PHE A 6 4.05 -14.82 -13.69
N ASP A 7 5.16 -15.58 -13.70
CA ASP A 7 5.44 -16.59 -12.68
C ASP A 7 5.60 -15.93 -11.30
N LEU A 8 6.30 -14.79 -11.22
CA LEU A 8 6.47 -14.05 -9.96
C LEU A 8 5.14 -13.50 -9.44
N ILE A 9 4.30 -12.93 -10.31
CA ILE A 9 2.98 -12.43 -9.92
C ILE A 9 2.12 -13.58 -9.38
N GLN A 10 2.10 -14.70 -10.08
CA GLN A 10 1.31 -15.86 -9.69
C GLN A 10 1.79 -16.48 -8.37
N ASP A 11 3.09 -16.60 -8.16
CA ASP A 11 3.66 -17.26 -6.99
C ASP A 11 3.59 -16.41 -5.71
N PHE A 12 3.73 -15.09 -5.83
CA PHE A 12 3.90 -14.21 -4.67
C PHE A 12 2.74 -13.25 -4.40
N PHE A 13 1.91 -12.93 -5.40
CA PHE A 13 0.89 -11.91 -5.27
C PHE A 13 -0.53 -12.40 -5.57
N ALA A 14 -0.68 -13.51 -6.32
CA ALA A 14 -2.00 -14.10 -6.54
C ALA A 14 -2.63 -14.52 -5.20
N GLY A 15 -3.94 -14.23 -5.07
CA GLY A 15 -4.68 -14.50 -3.83
C GLY A 15 -4.67 -13.38 -2.80
N LEU A 16 -3.91 -12.29 -3.00
CA LEU A 16 -3.99 -11.08 -2.18
C LEU A 16 -5.12 -10.13 -2.62
N ASP A 17 -5.86 -10.47 -3.68
CA ASP A 17 -6.91 -9.68 -4.31
C ASP A 17 -8.33 -9.98 -3.79
N GLN A 18 -8.45 -10.73 -2.70
CA GLN A 18 -9.76 -11.10 -2.15
C GLN A 18 -10.36 -9.96 -1.31
N GLY A 19 -11.47 -9.40 -1.75
CA GLY A 19 -12.16 -8.32 -1.04
C GLY A 19 -13.58 -8.06 -1.55
N ALA A 20 -14.45 -7.55 -0.68
CA ALA A 20 -15.85 -7.31 -1.00
C ALA A 20 -16.05 -6.28 -2.14
N SER A 21 -15.12 -5.36 -2.30
CA SER A 21 -15.13 -4.34 -3.34
C SER A 21 -14.60 -4.83 -4.68
N VAL A 22 -13.89 -5.98 -4.72
CA VAL A 22 -13.24 -6.49 -5.92
C VAL A 22 -14.25 -7.25 -6.78
N ARG A 23 -14.36 -6.87 -8.04
CA ARG A 23 -15.14 -7.56 -9.08
C ARG A 23 -14.24 -8.34 -10.02
N LEU A 24 -13.06 -7.80 -10.29
CA LEU A 24 -11.98 -8.40 -11.06
C LEU A 24 -10.65 -7.99 -10.39
N GLY A 25 -9.82 -8.94 -10.04
CA GLY A 25 -8.53 -8.73 -9.37
C GLY A 25 -7.34 -9.01 -10.29
N ILE A 26 -6.28 -9.57 -9.70
CA ILE A 26 -5.04 -9.90 -10.39
C ILE A 26 -5.29 -11.00 -11.44
N GLY A 27 -4.72 -10.82 -12.65
CA GLY A 27 -4.77 -11.82 -13.73
C GLY A 27 -5.46 -11.35 -15.01
N ASP A 28 -5.95 -10.11 -15.05
CA ASP A 28 -6.47 -9.47 -16.25
C ASP A 28 -5.77 -8.11 -16.46
N ASP A 29 -6.02 -7.45 -17.58
CA ASP A 29 -5.38 -6.16 -17.96
C ASP A 29 -5.65 -5.03 -16.96
N ALA A 30 -6.75 -5.08 -16.22
CA ALA A 30 -7.09 -4.11 -15.19
C ALA A 30 -7.97 -4.71 -14.10
N ALA A 31 -7.85 -4.21 -12.88
CA ALA A 31 -8.77 -4.52 -11.80
C ALA A 31 -10.10 -3.75 -11.95
N ALA A 32 -11.20 -4.39 -11.59
CA ALA A 32 -12.52 -3.75 -11.52
C ALA A 32 -13.00 -3.73 -10.06
N LEU A 33 -13.31 -2.53 -9.58
CA LEU A 33 -13.73 -2.29 -8.21
C LEU A 33 -15.12 -1.67 -8.15
N SER A 34 -15.88 -2.01 -7.11
CA SER A 34 -17.13 -1.33 -6.79
C SER A 34 -16.93 -0.40 -5.61
N VAL A 35 -17.42 0.83 -5.73
CA VAL A 35 -17.53 1.79 -4.64
C VAL A 35 -18.99 1.96 -4.28
N PRO A 36 -19.37 2.07 -2.99
CA PRO A 36 -20.77 2.21 -2.61
C PRO A 36 -21.41 3.46 -3.22
N ASP A 37 -22.70 3.39 -3.53
CA ASP A 37 -23.46 4.54 -4.00
C ASP A 37 -23.38 5.70 -3.01
N GLY A 38 -23.24 6.93 -3.53
CA GLY A 38 -23.13 8.13 -2.70
C GLY A 38 -21.76 8.30 -2.02
N HIS A 39 -20.75 7.56 -2.46
CA HIS A 39 -19.36 7.71 -2.00
C HIS A 39 -18.47 8.35 -3.06
N LEU A 40 -17.42 9.03 -2.60
CA LEU A 40 -16.29 9.49 -3.41
C LEU A 40 -15.15 8.48 -3.29
N LEU A 41 -14.45 8.27 -4.39
CA LEU A 41 -13.19 7.53 -4.41
C LEU A 41 -12.03 8.49 -4.18
N HIS A 42 -11.19 8.17 -3.19
CA HIS A 42 -9.94 8.85 -2.87
C HIS A 42 -8.78 7.98 -3.36
N ILE A 43 -7.79 8.60 -3.98
CA ILE A 43 -6.60 7.92 -4.50
C ILE A 43 -5.37 8.69 -4.03
N SER A 44 -4.42 7.98 -3.43
CA SER A 44 -3.09 8.50 -3.11
C SER A 44 -2.03 7.51 -3.57
N THR A 45 -0.80 8.00 -3.78
CA THR A 45 0.33 7.18 -4.18
C THR A 45 1.60 7.64 -3.50
N ASP A 46 2.36 6.67 -2.97
CA ASP A 46 3.65 6.88 -2.32
C ASP A 46 4.72 5.98 -2.92
N THR A 47 5.93 6.53 -3.05
CA THR A 47 7.08 5.77 -3.55
C THR A 47 8.16 5.65 -2.47
N ALA A 48 8.63 4.44 -2.24
CA ALA A 48 9.78 4.13 -1.40
C ALA A 48 10.95 3.65 -2.25
N VAL A 49 12.13 4.23 -2.03
CA VAL A 49 13.38 3.95 -2.75
C VAL A 49 14.43 3.53 -1.75
N GLU A 50 15.12 2.41 -2.04
CA GLU A 50 16.26 1.95 -1.23
C GLU A 50 17.35 3.00 -1.15
N GLY A 51 17.95 3.15 0.03
CA GLY A 51 18.97 4.17 0.31
C GLY A 51 18.45 5.59 0.50
N VAL A 52 17.15 5.82 0.24
CA VAL A 52 16.47 7.12 0.46
C VAL A 52 15.42 7.00 1.55
N HIS A 53 14.50 6.06 1.42
CA HIS A 53 13.35 5.90 2.32
C HIS A 53 13.52 4.70 3.28
N PHE A 54 14.40 3.76 2.94
CA PHE A 54 14.75 2.61 3.78
C PHE A 54 16.16 2.13 3.48
N LEU A 55 16.77 1.47 4.46
CA LEU A 55 18.10 0.91 4.34
C LEU A 55 18.08 -0.46 3.66
N ALA A 56 19.12 -0.82 2.92
CA ALA A 56 19.29 -2.14 2.31
C ALA A 56 19.27 -3.30 3.33
N SER A 57 19.54 -3.03 4.60
CA SER A 57 19.52 -3.99 5.69
C SER A 57 18.12 -4.25 6.25
N LEU A 58 17.10 -3.48 5.83
CA LEU A 58 15.74 -3.69 6.32
C LEU A 58 15.17 -5.00 5.78
N LEU A 59 14.45 -5.74 6.62
CA LEU A 59 13.83 -6.99 6.21
C LEU A 59 12.78 -6.74 5.12
N PRO A 60 12.69 -7.62 4.11
CA PRO A 60 11.72 -7.46 3.01
C PRO A 60 10.27 -7.29 3.49
N ALA A 61 9.88 -8.01 4.54
CA ALA A 61 8.56 -7.90 5.15
C ALA A 61 8.31 -6.48 5.70
N ASP A 62 9.31 -5.90 6.37
CA ASP A 62 9.20 -4.54 6.92
C ASP A 62 9.18 -3.49 5.81
N VAL A 63 9.92 -3.70 4.71
CA VAL A 63 9.89 -2.82 3.53
C VAL A 63 8.46 -2.77 2.97
N ALA A 64 7.83 -3.94 2.74
CA ALA A 64 6.46 -4.03 2.24
C ALA A 64 5.47 -3.36 3.20
N TYR A 65 5.49 -3.78 4.47
CA TYR A 65 4.54 -3.31 5.48
C TYR A 65 4.60 -1.79 5.64
N ARG A 66 5.79 -1.23 5.84
CA ARG A 66 5.97 0.23 6.01
C ARG A 66 5.50 1.03 4.79
N SER A 67 5.79 0.54 3.59
CA SER A 67 5.40 1.26 2.37
C SER A 67 3.90 1.31 2.19
N VAL A 68 3.19 0.21 2.49
CA VAL A 68 1.72 0.20 2.48
C VAL A 68 1.16 1.12 3.56
N MET A 69 1.72 1.08 4.80
CA MET A 69 1.26 1.94 5.88
C MET A 69 1.49 3.42 5.61
N ALA A 70 2.61 3.78 4.96
CA ALA A 70 2.88 5.16 4.55
C ALA A 70 1.79 5.65 3.58
N ALA A 71 1.54 4.92 2.49
CA ALA A 71 0.50 5.27 1.52
C ALA A 71 -0.91 5.30 2.16
N ALA A 72 -1.24 4.29 3.00
CA ALA A 72 -2.54 4.22 3.67
C ALA A 72 -2.77 5.36 4.68
N SER A 73 -1.71 5.97 5.20
CA SER A 73 -1.82 7.12 6.10
C SER A 73 -2.51 8.32 5.46
N ASP A 74 -2.39 8.50 4.15
CA ASP A 74 -3.10 9.54 3.41
C ASP A 74 -4.61 9.31 3.39
N LEU A 75 -5.04 8.05 3.23
CA LEU A 75 -6.46 7.70 3.33
C LEU A 75 -6.99 7.96 4.74
N ALA A 76 -6.20 7.62 5.77
CA ALA A 76 -6.54 7.90 7.15
C ALA A 76 -6.67 9.41 7.41
N ALA A 77 -5.77 10.23 6.86
CA ALA A 77 -5.82 11.68 6.95
C ALA A 77 -7.08 12.27 6.28
N MET A 78 -7.59 11.63 5.25
CA MET A 78 -8.85 12.00 4.57
C MET A 78 -10.10 11.43 5.25
N GLY A 79 -9.96 10.57 6.27
CA GLY A 79 -11.06 9.84 6.90
C GLY A 79 -11.67 8.77 5.95
N ALA A 80 -10.90 8.33 4.94
CA ALA A 80 -11.37 7.39 3.95
C ALA A 80 -11.17 5.94 4.42
N THR A 81 -12.18 5.10 4.18
CA THR A 81 -12.07 3.66 4.37
C THR A 81 -11.30 3.06 3.20
N PRO A 82 -10.22 2.31 3.43
CA PRO A 82 -9.48 1.65 2.36
C PRO A 82 -10.36 0.68 1.57
N VAL A 83 -10.14 0.62 0.26
CA VAL A 83 -10.91 -0.22 -0.70
C VAL A 83 -10.01 -1.23 -1.38
N ALA A 84 -8.85 -0.78 -1.85
CA ALA A 84 -7.86 -1.61 -2.55
C ALA A 84 -6.51 -0.90 -2.61
N LEU A 85 -5.47 -1.64 -3.03
CA LEU A 85 -4.18 -1.05 -3.38
C LEU A 85 -3.60 -1.68 -4.66
N LEU A 86 -2.71 -0.93 -5.31
CA LEU A 86 -1.85 -1.35 -6.41
C LEU A 86 -0.40 -1.24 -5.98
N LEU A 87 0.45 -2.14 -6.47
CA LEU A 87 1.89 -2.15 -6.21
C LEU A 87 2.67 -2.15 -7.52
N SER A 88 3.47 -1.10 -7.77
CA SER A 88 4.53 -1.14 -8.78
C SER A 88 5.85 -1.42 -8.08
N LEU A 89 6.47 -2.57 -8.38
CA LEU A 89 7.68 -3.07 -7.74
C LEU A 89 8.82 -3.14 -8.75
N THR A 90 9.89 -2.42 -8.49
CA THR A 90 11.13 -2.51 -9.27
C THR A 90 12.18 -3.25 -8.46
N LEU A 91 12.77 -4.31 -9.03
CA LEU A 91 13.74 -5.18 -8.39
C LEU A 91 15.04 -5.26 -9.19
N PRO A 92 16.24 -5.28 -8.56
CA PRO A 92 17.49 -5.52 -9.28
C PRO A 92 17.56 -6.94 -9.84
N GLU A 93 16.99 -7.90 -9.14
CA GLU A 93 16.93 -9.31 -9.53
C GLU A 93 15.72 -10.02 -8.89
N ALA A 94 15.26 -11.10 -9.50
CA ALA A 94 14.17 -11.95 -8.98
C ALA A 94 14.70 -12.88 -7.88
N ASN A 95 14.94 -12.37 -6.68
CA ASN A 95 15.35 -13.16 -5.52
C ASN A 95 14.12 -13.73 -4.81
N ARG A 96 13.86 -15.04 -4.96
CA ARG A 96 12.68 -15.70 -4.38
C ARG A 96 12.61 -15.61 -2.86
N VAL A 97 13.73 -15.71 -2.15
CA VAL A 97 13.76 -15.61 -0.67
C VAL A 97 13.36 -14.20 -0.22
N TRP A 98 13.84 -13.19 -0.95
CA TRP A 98 13.44 -11.79 -0.71
C TRP A 98 11.95 -11.59 -0.98
N LEU A 99 11.45 -12.11 -2.10
CA LEU A 99 10.04 -12.00 -2.51
C LEU A 99 9.09 -12.74 -1.55
N GLU A 100 9.47 -13.89 -1.00
CA GLU A 100 8.70 -14.60 0.04
C GLU A 100 8.55 -13.74 1.31
N GLY A 101 9.64 -13.10 1.76
CA GLY A 101 9.58 -12.17 2.88
C GLY A 101 8.70 -10.96 2.58
N PHE A 102 8.88 -10.38 1.41
CA PHE A 102 8.16 -9.19 0.95
C PHE A 102 6.64 -9.46 0.83
N SER A 103 6.25 -10.55 0.15
CA SER A 103 4.83 -10.91 -0.03
C SER A 103 4.12 -11.19 1.30
N ARG A 104 4.82 -11.79 2.27
CA ARG A 104 4.28 -11.98 3.63
C ARG A 104 4.00 -10.63 4.30
N GLY A 105 4.95 -9.70 4.31
CA GLY A 105 4.75 -8.36 4.89
C GLY A 105 3.67 -7.56 4.16
N LEU A 106 3.55 -7.74 2.84
CA LEU A 106 2.48 -7.15 2.04
C LEU A 106 1.10 -7.71 2.43
N ALA A 107 0.98 -9.02 2.60
CA ALA A 107 -0.25 -9.67 3.05
C ALA A 107 -0.68 -9.21 4.46
N GLU A 108 0.29 -9.09 5.37
CA GLU A 108 0.07 -8.55 6.71
C GLU A 108 -0.44 -7.10 6.65
N ALA A 109 0.16 -6.27 5.81
CA ALA A 109 -0.27 -4.88 5.61
C ALA A 109 -1.67 -4.78 5.01
N CYS A 110 -1.97 -5.57 3.96
CA CYS A 110 -3.31 -5.66 3.36
C CYS A 110 -4.36 -6.02 4.42
N THR A 111 -4.05 -7.00 5.26
CA THR A 111 -4.92 -7.41 6.37
C THR A 111 -5.12 -6.28 7.38
N ALA A 112 -4.04 -5.60 7.77
CA ALA A 112 -4.06 -4.53 8.77
C ALA A 112 -4.88 -3.31 8.33
N ILE A 113 -4.82 -2.95 7.04
CA ILE A 113 -5.62 -1.84 6.49
C ILE A 113 -7.01 -2.27 6.02
N GLY A 114 -7.27 -3.57 5.91
CA GLY A 114 -8.53 -4.13 5.42
C GLY A 114 -8.76 -3.91 3.92
N ALA A 115 -7.68 -3.81 3.12
CA ALA A 115 -7.77 -3.60 1.67
C ALA A 115 -6.86 -4.59 0.91
N PRO A 116 -7.38 -5.23 -0.15
CA PRO A 116 -6.63 -6.19 -0.96
C PRO A 116 -5.65 -5.50 -1.94
N LEU A 117 -4.59 -6.23 -2.31
CA LEU A 117 -3.79 -5.92 -3.49
C LEU A 117 -4.55 -6.38 -4.74
N VAL A 118 -4.86 -5.49 -5.66
CA VAL A 118 -5.69 -5.84 -6.84
C VAL A 118 -4.94 -5.76 -8.17
N GLY A 119 -3.67 -5.40 -8.15
CA GLY A 119 -2.85 -5.33 -9.35
C GLY A 119 -1.58 -4.52 -9.12
N GLY A 120 -0.90 -4.22 -10.21
CA GLY A 120 0.34 -3.45 -10.19
C GLY A 120 1.23 -3.78 -11.37
N ASP A 121 2.53 -3.61 -11.17
CA ASP A 121 3.56 -3.86 -12.17
C ASP A 121 4.81 -4.40 -11.48
N THR A 122 5.58 -5.27 -12.14
CA THR A 122 6.86 -5.75 -11.64
C THR A 122 7.91 -5.62 -12.73
N THR A 123 8.94 -4.83 -12.47
CA THR A 123 9.96 -4.56 -13.47
C THR A 123 11.38 -4.66 -12.88
N ARG A 124 12.39 -4.67 -13.75
CA ARG A 124 13.79 -4.76 -13.34
C ARG A 124 14.45 -3.38 -13.27
N GLY A 125 15.12 -3.10 -12.14
CA GLY A 125 15.86 -1.87 -11.93
C GLY A 125 16.33 -1.74 -10.48
N PRO A 126 16.81 -0.56 -10.05
CA PRO A 126 17.11 -0.29 -8.64
C PRO A 126 15.88 -0.51 -7.76
N LEU A 127 16.09 -1.10 -6.56
CA LEU A 127 14.98 -1.45 -5.68
C LEU A 127 14.17 -0.21 -5.31
N SER A 128 12.93 -0.21 -5.77
CA SER A 128 11.93 0.79 -5.43
C SER A 128 10.53 0.20 -5.52
N LEU A 129 9.60 0.76 -4.78
CA LEU A 129 8.21 0.35 -4.83
C LEU A 129 7.31 1.58 -4.72
N THR A 130 6.25 1.55 -5.50
CA THR A 130 5.21 2.57 -5.47
C THR A 130 3.90 1.90 -5.09
N VAL A 131 3.31 2.33 -4.00
CA VAL A 131 2.01 1.86 -3.53
C VAL A 131 0.97 2.93 -3.86
N THR A 132 -0.03 2.56 -4.64
CA THR A 132 -1.22 3.38 -4.89
C THR A 132 -2.36 2.82 -4.07
N VAL A 133 -2.95 3.62 -3.21
CA VAL A 133 -4.07 3.23 -2.35
C VAL A 133 -5.36 3.89 -2.81
N LEU A 134 -6.43 3.12 -2.76
CA LEU A 134 -7.78 3.55 -3.07
C LEU A 134 -8.64 3.44 -1.82
N GLY A 135 -9.39 4.47 -1.50
CA GLY A 135 -10.31 4.51 -0.36
C GLY A 135 -11.59 5.25 -0.70
N SER A 136 -12.59 5.13 0.13
CA SER A 136 -13.87 5.81 -0.10
C SER A 136 -14.41 6.50 1.15
N THR A 137 -15.12 7.59 0.94
CA THR A 137 -15.93 8.28 1.96
C THR A 137 -17.32 8.58 1.42
N PRO A 138 -18.34 8.72 2.27
CA PRO A 138 -19.56 9.41 1.86
C PRO A 138 -19.24 10.80 1.28
N VAL A 139 -20.00 11.24 0.28
CA VAL A 139 -19.78 12.46 -0.51
C VAL A 139 -19.46 13.71 0.35
N ASP A 140 -20.11 13.84 1.52
CA ASP A 140 -19.99 15.03 2.37
C ASP A 140 -19.14 14.80 3.63
N ARG A 141 -18.33 13.72 3.69
CA ARG A 141 -17.62 13.32 4.92
C ARG A 141 -16.13 13.11 4.80
N TYR A 142 -15.48 13.66 3.78
CA TYR A 142 -14.02 13.63 3.71
C TYR A 142 -13.38 14.79 4.48
N LEU A 143 -12.20 14.55 5.02
CA LEU A 143 -11.40 15.54 5.72
C LEU A 143 -10.42 16.21 4.75
N THR A 144 -10.04 17.46 5.07
CA THR A 144 -9.04 18.19 4.30
C THR A 144 -7.99 18.83 5.22
N ARG A 145 -6.79 19.07 4.68
CA ARG A 145 -5.71 19.75 5.43
C ARG A 145 -6.11 21.15 5.94
N SER A 146 -7.01 21.83 5.23
CA SER A 146 -7.51 23.16 5.57
C SER A 146 -8.84 23.15 6.33
N GLY A 147 -9.34 21.97 6.71
CA GLY A 147 -10.67 21.81 7.34
C GLY A 147 -10.73 22.18 8.81
N ALA A 148 -9.59 22.26 9.51
CA ALA A 148 -9.52 22.56 10.93
C ALA A 148 -10.03 23.97 11.26
N LYS A 149 -10.72 24.09 12.38
CA LYS A 149 -11.33 25.33 12.85
C LYS A 149 -10.86 25.69 14.28
N ILE A 150 -10.97 26.95 14.65
CA ILE A 150 -10.70 27.38 16.02
C ILE A 150 -11.69 26.69 16.98
N GLY A 151 -11.12 26.00 17.98
CA GLY A 151 -11.87 25.18 18.95
C GLY A 151 -11.78 23.67 18.71
N ASP A 152 -11.23 23.25 17.59
CA ASP A 152 -10.95 21.83 17.33
C ASP A 152 -9.84 21.33 18.28
N ARG A 153 -9.93 20.05 18.65
CA ARG A 153 -8.91 19.40 19.46
C ARG A 153 -7.78 18.88 18.57
N LEU A 154 -6.56 19.24 18.92
CA LEU A 154 -5.37 18.64 18.31
C LEU A 154 -5.05 17.32 19.02
N CYS A 155 -5.07 16.23 18.27
CA CYS A 155 -4.76 14.88 18.77
C CYS A 155 -3.58 14.31 18.03
N VAL A 156 -2.81 13.43 18.70
CA VAL A 156 -1.74 12.63 18.10
C VAL A 156 -1.94 11.19 18.54
N SER A 157 -1.69 10.24 17.64
CA SER A 157 -1.65 8.82 17.95
C SER A 157 -0.24 8.42 18.36
N GLY A 158 -0.11 7.50 19.33
CA GLY A 158 1.19 7.05 19.83
C GLY A 158 1.91 8.09 20.69
N THR A 159 3.23 7.93 20.82
CA THR A 159 4.11 8.78 21.64
C THR A 159 4.94 9.69 20.73
N LEU A 160 5.00 10.98 21.08
CA LEU A 160 5.82 11.93 20.33
C LEU A 160 7.31 11.57 20.46
N GLY A 161 8.01 11.49 19.33
CA GLY A 161 9.44 11.25 19.29
C GLY A 161 9.86 9.78 19.07
N ASP A 162 8.96 8.81 19.19
CA ASP A 162 9.28 7.38 19.04
C ASP A 162 9.93 7.07 17.68
N ALA A 163 9.42 7.65 16.61
CA ALA A 163 9.97 7.44 15.27
C ALA A 163 11.41 7.98 15.13
N ALA A 164 11.69 9.14 15.73
CA ALA A 164 13.04 9.71 15.72
C ALA A 164 14.00 8.91 16.62
N ALA A 165 13.53 8.44 17.78
CA ALA A 165 14.31 7.61 18.69
C ALA A 165 14.62 6.22 18.10
N GLY A 166 13.71 5.67 17.29
CA GLY A 166 13.93 4.39 16.62
C GLY A 166 14.88 4.47 15.42
N LEU A 167 15.18 5.69 14.92
CA LEU A 167 16.12 5.92 13.81
C LEU A 167 17.54 6.20 14.31
N ALA A 168 17.71 6.64 15.55
CA ALA A 168 19.01 7.00 16.16
C ALA A 168 19.77 5.77 16.66
#